data_5bf3edb220706d67138c8b01552d083c
#
_entry.id   5bf3edb220706d67138c8b01552d083c
#
_cell.length_a   1.000
_cell.length_b   1.000
_cell.length_c   1.000
_cell.angle_alpha   90.00
_cell.angle_beta   90.00
_cell.angle_gamma   90.00
#
_symmetry.space_group_name_H-M   'P 1'
#
loop_
_entity.id
_entity.type
_entity.pdbx_description
1 polymer ?
#
loop_
_entity_poly.entity_id
_entity_poly.type
_entity_poly.pdbx_seq_one_letter_code
_entity_poly.pdbx_strand_id
1 'polypeptide(L)'
;MGKIIVFTNVKGGVGKTLMCSYFASYLTQKGRRVAVVDADIQQSLSDHREDDLQKHPDLPLPWQIKSFAGMSPEAVANTLTNLKNLSYDVVIDCPGNIIDPNLKAIYSIADIAVVPIHYDPDSVRATLRFVRLFKKNFRARMFFLPNNISGIEENRDSVKELRDNTFAVLKDFGYLTARVKRCIT
;
A
#
# COMPACT_ATOMS: atom_id res chain seq x y z
N MET A 1 -3.09 20.33 5.48
CA MET A 1 -4.10 19.34 5.06
C MET A 1 -3.39 18.01 4.90
N GLY A 2 -3.89 16.94 5.52
CA GLY A 2 -3.31 15.61 5.44
C GLY A 2 -3.44 14.98 4.05
N LYS A 3 -2.75 13.87 3.84
CA LYS A 3 -2.79 13.09 2.60
C LYS A 3 -3.42 11.73 2.83
N ILE A 4 -4.15 11.24 1.84
CA ILE A 4 -4.66 9.87 1.82
C ILE A 4 -3.74 9.06 0.91
N ILE A 5 -3.04 8.09 1.51
CA ILE A 5 -2.05 7.25 0.86
C ILE A 5 -2.52 5.80 0.94
N VAL A 6 -2.73 5.16 -0.19
CA VAL A 6 -3.17 3.76 -0.25
C VAL A 6 -2.02 2.85 -0.67
N PHE A 7 -1.84 1.73 0.01
CA PHE A 7 -0.97 0.63 -0.40
C PHE A 7 -1.84 -0.42 -1.09
N THR A 8 -1.68 -0.58 -2.39
CA THR A 8 -2.61 -1.37 -3.19
C THR A 8 -1.92 -2.14 -4.31
N ASN A 9 -2.37 -3.34 -4.55
CA ASN A 9 -2.10 -4.18 -5.72
C ASN A 9 -3.06 -5.37 -5.66
N VAL A 10 -3.51 -5.86 -6.80
CA VAL A 10 -4.36 -7.07 -6.89
C VAL A 10 -3.60 -8.35 -6.59
N LYS A 11 -2.27 -8.32 -6.66
CA LYS A 11 -1.44 -9.49 -6.36
C LYS A 11 -1.24 -9.65 -4.85
N GLY A 12 -1.51 -10.84 -4.32
CA GLY A 12 -1.18 -11.23 -2.95
C GLY A 12 0.33 -11.37 -2.76
N GLY A 13 0.81 -11.20 -1.52
CA GLY A 13 2.22 -11.46 -1.16
C GLY A 13 3.25 -10.44 -1.65
N VAL A 14 2.86 -9.35 -2.31
CA VAL A 14 3.79 -8.31 -2.78
C VAL A 14 4.26 -7.36 -1.67
N GLY A 15 3.77 -7.52 -0.44
CA GLY A 15 4.19 -6.76 0.73
C GLY A 15 3.41 -5.47 1.00
N LYS A 16 2.15 -5.37 0.59
CA LYS A 16 1.28 -4.20 0.86
C LYS A 16 1.25 -3.86 2.35
N THR A 17 0.79 -4.78 3.17
CA THR A 17 0.64 -4.64 4.63
C THR A 17 1.95 -4.24 5.32
N LEU A 18 3.04 -4.93 4.99
CA LEU A 18 4.35 -4.64 5.57
C LEU A 18 4.85 -3.24 5.21
N MET A 19 4.75 -2.85 3.94
CA MET A 19 5.16 -1.53 3.48
C MET A 19 4.26 -0.43 4.02
N CYS A 20 2.96 -0.69 4.20
CA CYS A 20 2.02 0.19 4.86
C CYS A 20 2.46 0.51 6.30
N SER A 21 2.75 -0.52 7.10
CA SER A 21 3.22 -0.39 8.49
C SER A 21 4.53 0.39 8.59
N TYR A 22 5.51 0.06 7.76
CA TYR A 22 6.80 0.76 7.76
C TYR A 22 6.66 2.23 7.36
N PHE A 23 5.83 2.52 6.37
CA PHE A 23 5.60 3.88 5.93
C PHE A 23 4.86 4.71 6.99
N ALA A 24 3.86 4.13 7.66
CA ALA A 24 3.16 4.78 8.77
C ALA A 24 4.13 5.10 9.92
N SER A 25 4.99 4.16 10.30
CA SER A 25 6.02 4.36 11.32
C SER A 25 7.03 5.44 10.93
N TYR A 26 7.48 5.44 9.67
CA TYR A 26 8.36 6.48 9.15
C TYR A 26 7.73 7.89 9.24
N LEU A 27 6.46 8.04 8.83
CA LEU A 27 5.77 9.32 8.92
C LEU A 27 5.64 9.80 10.36
N THR A 28 5.33 8.90 11.30
CA THR A 28 5.26 9.22 12.73
C THR A 28 6.60 9.69 13.28
N GLN A 29 7.70 9.01 12.92
CA GLN A 29 9.07 9.43 13.28
C GLN A 29 9.44 10.81 12.71
N LYS A 30 8.81 11.21 11.60
CA LYS A 30 8.94 12.57 11.02
C LYS A 30 8.01 13.60 11.65
N GLY A 31 7.37 13.28 12.77
CA GLY A 31 6.46 14.17 13.49
C GLY A 31 5.11 14.40 12.80
N ARG A 32 4.72 13.53 11.84
CA ARG A 32 3.42 13.63 11.19
C ARG A 32 2.33 12.99 12.06
N ARG A 33 1.14 13.56 12.03
CA ARG A 33 -0.05 12.91 12.61
C ARG A 33 -0.55 11.84 11.65
N VAL A 34 -0.48 10.58 12.06
CA VAL A 34 -0.79 9.44 11.20
C VAL A 34 -1.99 8.67 11.74
N ALA A 35 -2.92 8.35 10.84
CA ALA A 35 -3.96 7.37 11.08
C ALA A 35 -3.75 6.21 10.08
N VAL A 36 -3.78 4.99 10.58
CA VAL A 36 -3.68 3.80 9.74
C VAL A 36 -5.05 3.16 9.60
N VAL A 37 -5.37 2.71 8.40
CA VAL A 37 -6.63 2.03 8.10
C VAL A 37 -6.33 0.66 7.53
N ASP A 38 -6.91 -0.36 8.16
CA ASP A 38 -6.97 -1.71 7.62
C ASP A 38 -8.29 -1.85 6.84
N ALA A 39 -8.17 -1.87 5.51
CA ALA A 39 -9.31 -2.03 4.62
C ALA A 39 -9.48 -3.47 4.14
N ASP A 40 -8.60 -4.40 4.55
CA ASP A 40 -8.72 -5.82 4.23
C ASP A 40 -9.67 -6.52 5.24
N ILE A 41 -10.61 -7.31 4.73
CA ILE A 41 -11.50 -8.13 5.57
C ILE A 41 -10.69 -9.13 6.41
N GLN A 42 -9.53 -9.55 5.94
CA GLN A 42 -8.64 -10.47 6.65
C GLN A 42 -7.91 -9.80 7.83
N GLN A 43 -7.95 -8.48 7.94
CA GLN A 43 -7.42 -7.69 9.06
C GLN A 43 -5.96 -8.00 9.45
N SER A 44 -5.15 -8.43 8.48
CA SER A 44 -3.76 -8.84 8.75
C SER A 44 -2.91 -7.75 9.41
N LEU A 45 -3.20 -6.47 9.12
CA LEU A 45 -2.51 -5.35 9.74
C LEU A 45 -2.91 -5.20 11.22
N SER A 46 -4.18 -5.40 11.52
CA SER A 46 -4.74 -5.35 12.87
C SER A 46 -4.23 -6.51 13.72
N ASP A 47 -4.19 -7.73 13.16
CA ASP A 47 -3.67 -8.93 13.84
C ASP A 47 -2.18 -8.79 14.18
N HIS A 48 -1.35 -8.30 13.23
CA HIS A 48 0.08 -8.03 13.49
C HIS A 48 0.25 -7.00 14.60
N ARG A 49 -0.61 -6.00 14.69
CA ARG A 49 -0.55 -5.00 15.76
C ARG A 49 -0.91 -5.61 17.12
N GLU A 50 -1.89 -6.49 17.15
CA GLU A 50 -2.30 -7.19 18.38
C GLU A 50 -1.17 -8.09 18.89
N ASP A 51 -0.50 -8.82 18.00
CA ASP A 51 0.70 -9.61 18.31
C ASP A 51 1.85 -8.74 18.86
N ASP A 52 2.08 -7.57 18.28
CA ASP A 52 3.11 -6.63 18.75
C ASP A 52 2.81 -6.12 20.16
N LEU A 53 1.56 -5.79 20.44
CA LEU A 53 1.11 -5.34 21.76
C LEU A 53 1.24 -6.44 22.82
N GLN A 54 0.95 -7.69 22.46
CA GLN A 54 1.12 -8.82 23.38
C GLN A 54 2.58 -9.07 23.73
N LYS A 55 3.50 -8.91 22.75
CA LYS A 55 4.94 -9.11 22.95
C LYS A 55 5.61 -7.93 23.67
N HIS A 56 5.09 -6.73 23.48
CA HIS A 56 5.67 -5.47 23.94
C HIS A 56 4.62 -4.52 24.50
N PRO A 57 3.96 -4.86 25.62
CA PRO A 57 2.80 -4.09 26.14
C PRO A 57 3.15 -2.68 26.59
N ASP A 58 4.41 -2.42 26.94
CA ASP A 58 4.89 -1.12 27.43
C ASP A 58 5.36 -0.17 26.30
N LEU A 59 5.39 -0.63 25.05
CA LEU A 59 5.81 0.23 23.95
C LEU A 59 4.68 1.18 23.53
N PRO A 60 4.96 2.48 23.39
CA PRO A 60 3.97 3.44 22.93
C PRO A 60 3.56 3.12 21.50
N LEU A 61 2.26 3.16 21.23
CA LEU A 61 1.72 2.99 19.90
C LEU A 61 2.11 4.19 19.02
N PRO A 62 2.90 3.99 17.94
CA PRO A 62 3.33 5.10 17.10
C PRO A 62 2.18 5.68 16.28
N TRP A 63 1.13 4.91 16.02
CA TRP A 63 -0.06 5.30 15.27
C TRP A 63 -1.25 4.40 15.66
N GLN A 64 -2.47 4.89 15.40
CA GLN A 64 -3.70 4.16 15.67
C GLN A 64 -4.19 3.45 14.40
N ILE A 65 -4.78 2.25 14.57
CA ILE A 65 -5.43 1.51 13.49
C ILE A 65 -6.95 1.68 13.60
N LYS A 66 -7.59 1.86 12.45
CA LYS A 66 -9.03 1.75 12.30
C LYS A 66 -9.36 0.72 11.22
N SER A 67 -10.19 -0.26 11.55
CA SER A 67 -10.72 -1.19 10.55
C SER A 67 -11.93 -0.57 9.83
N PHE A 68 -12.04 -0.82 8.54
CA PHE A 68 -13.23 -0.49 7.74
C PHE A 68 -14.12 -1.71 7.46
N ALA A 69 -13.81 -2.86 8.06
CA ALA A 69 -14.65 -4.05 7.96
C ALA A 69 -16.09 -3.73 8.39
N GLY A 70 -17.05 -4.12 7.57
CA GLY A 70 -18.48 -3.91 7.85
C GLY A 70 -19.01 -2.48 7.69
N MET A 71 -18.17 -1.51 7.30
CA MET A 71 -18.61 -0.15 7.01
C MET A 71 -19.21 -0.03 5.60
N SER A 72 -20.18 0.86 5.44
CA SER A 72 -20.67 1.22 4.10
C SER A 72 -19.66 2.11 3.36
N PRO A 73 -19.64 2.12 2.02
CA PRO A 73 -18.77 2.99 1.24
C PRO A 73 -18.91 4.49 1.57
N GLU A 74 -20.13 4.92 1.89
CA GLU A 74 -20.40 6.30 2.30
C GLU A 74 -19.77 6.62 3.67
N ALA A 75 -19.90 5.72 4.65
CA ALA A 75 -19.29 5.87 5.96
C ALA A 75 -17.76 5.90 5.87
N VAL A 76 -17.17 5.07 4.99
CA VAL A 76 -15.74 5.07 4.67
C VAL A 76 -15.31 6.43 4.10
N ALA A 77 -15.99 6.93 3.08
CA ALA A 77 -15.66 8.20 2.44
C ALA A 77 -15.74 9.37 3.44
N ASN A 78 -16.80 9.42 4.25
CA ASN A 78 -16.98 10.44 5.29
C ASN A 78 -15.86 10.39 6.34
N THR A 79 -15.51 9.19 6.81
CA THR A 79 -14.42 9.02 7.79
C THR A 79 -13.09 9.50 7.24
N LEU A 80 -12.73 9.14 6.01
CA LEU A 80 -11.49 9.56 5.38
C LEU A 80 -11.44 11.07 5.13
N THR A 81 -12.55 11.66 4.71
CA THR A 81 -12.66 13.10 4.52
C THR A 81 -12.45 13.85 5.84
N ASN A 82 -13.05 13.38 6.92
CA ASN A 82 -12.89 13.98 8.25
C ASN A 82 -11.44 13.89 8.74
N LEU A 83 -10.78 12.75 8.61
CA LEU A 83 -9.38 12.58 8.98
C LEU A 83 -8.46 13.53 8.19
N LYS A 84 -8.70 13.66 6.89
CA LYS A 84 -7.94 14.56 6.02
C LYS A 84 -8.11 16.02 6.45
N ASN A 85 -9.32 16.44 6.81
CA ASN A 85 -9.62 17.79 7.29
C ASN A 85 -8.96 18.07 8.65
N LEU A 86 -8.83 17.06 9.51
CA LEU A 86 -8.10 17.14 10.78
C LEU A 86 -6.56 17.09 10.62
N SER A 87 -6.07 17.18 9.39
CA SER A 87 -4.64 17.16 9.03
C SER A 87 -3.90 15.87 9.40
N TYR A 88 -4.59 14.74 9.43
CA TYR A 88 -3.94 13.44 9.49
C TYR A 88 -3.45 13.00 8.11
N ASP A 89 -2.25 12.42 8.05
CA ASP A 89 -1.88 11.56 6.94
C ASP A 89 -2.53 10.19 7.19
N VAL A 90 -3.37 9.77 6.26
CA VAL A 90 -4.11 8.51 6.37
C VAL A 90 -3.41 7.49 5.48
N VAL A 91 -2.89 6.44 6.09
CA VAL A 91 -2.19 5.35 5.39
C VAL A 91 -3.10 4.13 5.39
N ILE A 92 -3.45 3.62 4.22
CA ILE A 92 -4.48 2.58 4.06
C ILE A 92 -3.86 1.33 3.47
N ASP A 93 -3.98 0.20 4.18
CA ASP A 93 -3.71 -1.13 3.63
C ASP A 93 -4.94 -1.64 2.89
N CYS A 94 -4.81 -1.86 1.58
CA CYS A 94 -5.91 -2.30 0.74
C CYS A 94 -5.85 -3.80 0.46
N PRO A 95 -7.01 -4.49 0.40
CA PRO A 95 -7.08 -5.90 0.03
C PRO A 95 -6.51 -6.17 -1.37
N GLY A 96 -6.14 -7.43 -1.61
CA GLY A 96 -5.68 -7.90 -2.91
C GLY A 96 -6.79 -8.14 -3.95
N ASN A 97 -8.05 -7.96 -3.59
CA ASN A 97 -9.18 -8.07 -4.51
C ASN A 97 -9.69 -6.68 -4.91
N ILE A 98 -10.30 -6.58 -6.11
CA ILE A 98 -10.87 -5.32 -6.62
C ILE A 98 -12.41 -5.28 -6.55
N ILE A 99 -13.02 -6.27 -5.91
CA ILE A 99 -14.48 -6.44 -5.90
C ILE A 99 -15.11 -5.71 -4.71
N ASP A 100 -14.31 -5.33 -3.70
CA ASP A 100 -14.80 -4.66 -2.51
C ASP A 100 -15.38 -3.27 -2.85
N PRO A 101 -16.67 -3.01 -2.54
CA PRO A 101 -17.29 -1.71 -2.79
C PRO A 101 -16.58 -0.54 -2.11
N ASN A 102 -15.96 -0.77 -0.95
CA ASN A 102 -15.22 0.25 -0.21
C ASN A 102 -13.97 0.72 -0.94
N LEU A 103 -13.34 -0.15 -1.74
CA LEU A 103 -12.16 0.23 -2.53
C LEU A 103 -12.46 1.36 -3.51
N LYS A 104 -13.63 1.37 -4.13
CA LYS A 104 -14.03 2.47 -5.03
C LYS A 104 -14.10 3.80 -4.29
N ALA A 105 -14.68 3.81 -3.09
CA ALA A 105 -14.76 5.01 -2.24
C ALA A 105 -13.34 5.46 -1.84
N ILE A 106 -12.50 4.54 -1.35
CA ILE A 106 -11.12 4.80 -0.95
C ILE A 106 -10.29 5.38 -2.10
N TYR A 107 -10.30 4.74 -3.28
CA TYR A 107 -9.50 5.17 -4.42
C TYR A 107 -9.97 6.49 -5.01
N SER A 108 -11.26 6.82 -4.91
CA SER A 108 -11.82 8.08 -5.42
C SER A 108 -11.30 9.31 -4.69
N ILE A 109 -10.92 9.16 -3.41
CA ILE A 109 -10.43 10.27 -2.57
C ILE A 109 -8.92 10.16 -2.26
N ALA A 110 -8.26 9.09 -2.69
CA ALA A 110 -6.83 8.90 -2.50
C ALA A 110 -6.01 9.98 -3.23
N ASP A 111 -5.01 10.53 -2.55
CA ASP A 111 -4.03 11.44 -3.14
C ASP A 111 -2.88 10.66 -3.80
N ILE A 112 -2.48 9.56 -3.17
CA ILE A 112 -1.31 8.75 -3.56
C ILE A 112 -1.68 7.27 -3.51
N ALA A 113 -1.28 6.52 -4.52
CA ALA A 113 -1.34 5.07 -4.56
C ALA A 113 0.08 4.49 -4.65
N VAL A 114 0.52 3.81 -3.61
CA VAL A 114 1.76 3.05 -3.59
C VAL A 114 1.46 1.62 -4.03
N VAL A 115 2.15 1.16 -5.05
CA VAL A 115 1.95 -0.15 -5.66
C VAL A 115 3.23 -0.96 -5.49
N PRO A 116 3.32 -1.81 -4.45
CA PRO A 116 4.44 -2.74 -4.32
C PRO A 116 4.45 -3.75 -5.48
N ILE A 117 5.63 -4.01 -6.03
CA ILE A 117 5.81 -4.86 -7.21
C ILE A 117 6.84 -5.94 -6.90
N HIS A 118 6.55 -7.16 -7.31
CA HIS A 118 7.46 -8.29 -7.32
C HIS A 118 7.83 -8.66 -8.77
N TYR A 119 9.11 -9.01 -9.02
CA TYR A 119 9.58 -9.30 -10.36
C TYR A 119 9.41 -10.78 -10.73
N ASP A 120 8.21 -11.30 -10.61
CA ASP A 120 7.83 -12.55 -11.27
C ASP A 120 6.81 -12.26 -12.39
N PRO A 121 6.80 -13.05 -13.48
CA PRO A 121 5.98 -12.79 -14.66
C PRO A 121 4.48 -12.64 -14.35
N ASP A 122 3.96 -13.43 -13.41
CA ASP A 122 2.53 -13.39 -13.05
C ASP A 122 2.18 -12.16 -12.25
N SER A 123 3.04 -11.79 -11.28
CA SER A 123 2.88 -10.54 -10.51
C SER A 123 2.94 -9.32 -11.41
N VAL A 124 3.89 -9.27 -12.33
CA VAL A 124 4.03 -8.18 -13.29
C VAL A 124 2.79 -8.06 -14.17
N ARG A 125 2.32 -9.17 -14.76
CA ARG A 125 1.11 -9.16 -15.61
C ARG A 125 -0.12 -8.68 -14.84
N ALA A 126 -0.33 -9.19 -13.62
CA ALA A 126 -1.45 -8.79 -12.77
C ALA A 126 -1.36 -7.30 -12.40
N THR A 127 -0.18 -6.83 -12.00
CA THR A 127 0.07 -5.44 -11.64
C THR A 127 -0.17 -4.50 -12.83
N LEU A 128 0.31 -4.81 -14.03
CA LEU A 128 0.10 -3.97 -15.21
C LEU A 128 -1.38 -3.86 -15.60
N ARG A 129 -2.15 -4.95 -15.48
CA ARG A 129 -3.61 -4.91 -15.69
C ARG A 129 -4.29 -4.01 -14.64
N PHE A 130 -3.92 -4.15 -13.39
CA PHE A 130 -4.43 -3.33 -12.30
C PHE A 130 -4.13 -1.84 -12.53
N VAL A 131 -2.88 -1.49 -12.84
CA VAL A 131 -2.44 -0.11 -13.05
C VAL A 131 -3.24 0.57 -14.18
N ARG A 132 -3.44 -0.12 -15.30
CA ARG A 132 -4.26 0.40 -16.41
C ARG A 132 -5.70 0.65 -15.99
N LEU A 133 -6.30 -0.29 -15.27
CA LEU A 133 -7.66 -0.16 -14.76
C LEU A 133 -7.78 0.97 -13.74
N PHE A 134 -6.82 1.06 -12.82
CA PHE A 134 -6.77 2.10 -11.79
C PHE A 134 -6.68 3.49 -12.42
N LYS A 135 -5.75 3.70 -13.35
CA LYS A 135 -5.57 4.99 -14.03
C LYS A 135 -6.77 5.42 -14.87
N LYS A 136 -7.50 4.46 -15.44
CA LYS A 136 -8.74 4.75 -16.19
C LYS A 136 -9.84 5.34 -15.29
N ASN A 137 -9.88 4.93 -14.01
CA ASN A 137 -11.00 5.22 -13.11
C ASN A 137 -10.66 6.20 -11.97
N PHE A 138 -9.38 6.34 -11.59
CA PHE A 138 -8.97 7.10 -10.41
C PHE A 138 -7.81 8.05 -10.72
N ARG A 139 -7.67 9.11 -9.90
CA ARG A 139 -6.74 10.22 -10.16
C ARG A 139 -5.53 10.25 -9.23
N ALA A 140 -5.44 9.35 -8.25
CA ALA A 140 -4.30 9.28 -7.35
C ALA A 140 -2.97 9.21 -8.12
N ARG A 141 -1.95 9.90 -7.61
CA ARG A 141 -0.59 9.77 -8.14
C ARG A 141 -0.04 8.40 -7.76
N MET A 142 0.43 7.64 -8.74
CA MET A 142 0.95 6.29 -8.51
C MET A 142 2.46 6.32 -8.26
N PHE A 143 2.89 5.55 -7.28
CA PHE A 143 4.28 5.26 -6.98
C PHE A 143 4.49 3.76 -6.99
N PHE A 144 5.40 3.29 -7.82
CA PHE A 144 5.72 1.87 -7.96
C PHE A 144 6.92 1.53 -7.09
N LEU A 145 6.71 0.63 -6.14
CA LEU A 145 7.70 0.23 -5.14
C LEU A 145 8.19 -1.19 -5.44
N PRO A 146 9.36 -1.36 -6.06
CA PRO A 146 9.98 -2.67 -6.20
C PRO A 146 10.30 -3.23 -4.82
N ASN A 147 9.71 -4.37 -4.47
CA ASN A 147 9.80 -4.97 -3.13
C ASN A 147 10.26 -6.41 -3.18
N ASN A 148 10.85 -6.89 -2.08
CA ASN A 148 11.34 -8.25 -1.90
C ASN A 148 12.38 -8.66 -2.98
N ILE A 149 13.29 -7.74 -3.30
CA ILE A 149 14.29 -7.94 -4.33
C ILE A 149 15.47 -8.74 -3.76
N SER A 150 15.67 -9.95 -4.26
CA SER A 150 16.85 -10.76 -3.97
C SER A 150 18.03 -10.29 -4.81
N GLY A 151 19.16 -9.98 -4.18
CA GLY A 151 20.36 -9.56 -4.90
C GLY A 151 20.92 -10.61 -5.86
N ILE A 152 20.65 -11.90 -5.60
CA ILE A 152 21.05 -13.02 -6.48
C ILE A 152 20.11 -13.10 -7.69
N GLU A 153 18.81 -13.02 -7.46
CA GLU A 153 17.81 -13.09 -8.54
C GLU A 153 17.86 -11.88 -9.45
N GLU A 154 18.11 -10.70 -8.90
CA GLU A 154 18.21 -9.44 -9.63
C GLU A 154 19.30 -9.46 -10.72
N ASN A 155 20.37 -10.25 -10.53
CA ASN A 155 21.47 -10.34 -11.48
C ASN A 155 21.25 -11.34 -12.62
N ARG A 156 20.14 -12.10 -12.60
CA ARG A 156 19.79 -12.97 -13.73
C ARG A 156 19.27 -12.14 -14.90
N ASP A 157 19.75 -12.42 -16.11
CA ASP A 157 19.42 -11.60 -17.27
C ASP A 157 17.93 -11.60 -17.60
N SER A 158 17.23 -12.72 -17.39
CA SER A 158 15.76 -12.79 -17.56
C SER A 158 14.99 -11.89 -16.58
N VAL A 159 15.49 -11.73 -15.34
CA VAL A 159 14.88 -10.84 -14.34
C VAL A 159 15.17 -9.37 -14.65
N LYS A 160 16.39 -9.07 -15.14
CA LYS A 160 16.75 -7.72 -15.60
C LYS A 160 15.87 -7.29 -16.76
N GLU A 161 15.73 -8.15 -17.77
CA GLU A 161 14.87 -7.88 -18.92
C GLU A 161 13.40 -7.65 -18.51
N LEU A 162 12.85 -8.54 -17.67
CA LEU A 162 11.49 -8.38 -17.14
C LEU A 162 11.32 -7.07 -16.39
N ARG A 163 12.28 -6.73 -15.53
CA ARG A 163 12.30 -5.47 -14.77
C ARG A 163 12.30 -4.26 -15.71
N ASP A 164 13.24 -4.22 -16.66
CA ASP A 164 13.44 -3.07 -17.53
C ASP A 164 12.23 -2.86 -18.46
N ASN A 165 11.66 -3.95 -18.98
CA ASN A 165 10.42 -3.92 -19.76
C ASN A 165 9.23 -3.45 -18.89
N THR A 166 9.15 -3.90 -17.64
CA THR A 166 8.10 -3.47 -16.70
C THR A 166 8.22 -1.97 -16.43
N PHE A 167 9.43 -1.46 -16.17
CA PHE A 167 9.66 -0.04 -15.91
C PHE A 167 9.37 0.83 -17.12
N ALA A 168 9.71 0.37 -18.32
CA ALA A 168 9.40 1.08 -19.55
C ALA A 168 7.89 1.35 -19.70
N VAL A 169 7.05 0.43 -19.24
CA VAL A 169 5.58 0.60 -19.23
C VAL A 169 5.10 1.44 -18.05
N LEU A 170 5.61 1.18 -16.84
CA LEU A 170 5.09 1.81 -15.64
C LEU A 170 5.36 3.31 -15.55
N LYS A 171 6.47 3.81 -16.14
CA LYS A 171 6.81 5.24 -16.18
C LYS A 171 5.70 6.10 -16.81
N ASP A 172 4.89 5.54 -17.70
CA ASP A 172 3.77 6.25 -18.32
C ASP A 172 2.58 6.45 -17.36
N PHE A 173 2.56 5.70 -16.25
CA PHE A 173 1.47 5.72 -15.28
C PHE A 173 1.82 6.41 -13.96
N GLY A 174 3.11 6.53 -13.63
CA GLY A 174 3.53 7.12 -12.35
C GLY A 174 5.05 7.09 -12.15
N TYR A 175 5.45 7.13 -10.88
CA TYR A 175 6.84 7.28 -10.48
C TYR A 175 7.40 5.98 -9.92
N LEU A 176 8.63 5.64 -10.31
CA LEU A 176 9.37 4.55 -9.67
C LEU A 176 10.06 5.07 -8.40
N THR A 177 9.97 4.30 -7.32
CA THR A 177 10.70 4.58 -6.08
C THR A 177 12.01 3.78 -6.02
N ALA A 178 12.79 4.03 -4.96
CA ALA A 178 13.87 3.13 -4.59
C ALA A 178 13.31 1.72 -4.28
N ARG A 179 14.11 0.70 -4.55
CA ARG A 179 13.76 -0.71 -4.29
C ARG A 179 13.97 -1.10 -2.84
N VAL A 180 13.15 -2.01 -2.34
CA VAL A 180 13.31 -2.65 -1.05
C VAL A 180 13.90 -4.05 -1.27
N LYS A 181 15.11 -4.26 -0.74
CA LYS A 181 15.81 -5.55 -0.83
C LYS A 181 15.25 -6.53 0.22
N ARG A 182 15.26 -7.81 -0.14
CA ARG A 182 15.01 -8.89 0.80
C ARG A 182 16.21 -9.01 1.75
N CYS A 183 15.99 -8.82 3.05
CA CYS A 183 16.97 -9.23 4.06
C CYS A 183 16.85 -10.74 4.27
N ILE A 184 17.93 -11.47 4.05
CA ILE A 184 18.06 -12.86 4.47
C ILE A 184 18.77 -12.77 5.83
N THR A 185 18.03 -12.94 6.91
CA THR A 185 18.57 -13.16 8.26
C THR A 185 18.84 -14.63 8.44
#